data_db6cb70b7429cd21d4f3b66973f6ae09
#
_entry.id   db6cb70b7429cd21d4f3b66973f6ae09
#
_cell.length_a   1.000
_cell.length_b   1.000
_cell.length_c   1.000
_cell.angle_alpha   90.00
_cell.angle_beta   90.00
_cell.angle_gamma   90.00
#
_symmetry.space_group_name_H-M   'P 1'
#
loop_
_entity.id
_entity.type
_entity.pdbx_description
1 polymer ?
#
loop_
_entity_poly.entity_id
_entity_poly.type
_entity_poly.pdbx_seq_one_letter_code
_entity_poly.pdbx_strand_id
1 'polypeptide(L)'
;MSKNQNLTKRLVISAVFIAVSIVLNELTPIKFPFGGSVTVFSMVPLALLGWTYGIKWGLVCGAVMGTLDMLIGGLGNFAWVSGIVAYIILIFADYFVAFGVMGLSGMFKNKIKNQTVAFGLGAGIACVLRFICHFISGVTIWADYTDGWVGAWIYSLTYNGGYMLPELIITVVGCCAVINIKPIMKALEK
;
A
#
# COMPACT_ATOMS: atom_id res chain seq x y z
N MET A 1 -13.33 -28.60 -4.22
CA MET A 1 -12.34 -28.41 -3.12
C MET A 1 -13.09 -28.26 -1.80
N SER A 2 -12.59 -28.83 -0.69
CA SER A 2 -13.18 -28.61 0.63
C SER A 2 -12.98 -27.15 1.09
N LYS A 3 -13.78 -26.68 2.05
CA LYS A 3 -13.66 -25.33 2.63
C LYS A 3 -12.23 -25.06 3.16
N ASN A 4 -11.60 -26.08 3.74
CA ASN A 4 -10.24 -25.99 4.27
C ASN A 4 -9.17 -25.88 3.17
N GLN A 5 -9.33 -26.61 2.06
CA GLN A 5 -8.40 -26.52 0.92
C GLN A 5 -8.44 -25.12 0.29
N ASN A 6 -9.62 -24.50 0.21
CA ASN A 6 -9.76 -23.14 -0.28
C ASN A 6 -9.09 -22.10 0.64
N LEU A 7 -9.18 -22.29 1.97
CA LEU A 7 -8.52 -21.42 2.93
C LEU A 7 -7.00 -21.54 2.86
N THR A 8 -6.47 -22.78 2.86
CA THR A 8 -5.02 -23.02 2.74
C THR A 8 -4.45 -22.40 1.48
N LYS A 9 -5.09 -22.60 0.33
CA LYS A 9 -4.67 -22.02 -0.93
C LYS A 9 -4.64 -20.49 -0.86
N ARG A 10 -5.70 -19.88 -0.32
CA ARG A 10 -5.79 -18.43 -0.15
C ARG A 10 -4.69 -17.87 0.74
N LEU A 11 -4.35 -18.57 1.84
CA LEU A 11 -3.23 -18.19 2.72
C LEU A 11 -1.89 -18.29 2.01
N VAL A 12 -1.63 -19.38 1.28
CA VAL A 12 -0.38 -19.56 0.53
C VAL A 12 -0.22 -18.49 -0.54
N ILE A 13 -1.24 -18.23 -1.34
CA ILE A 13 -1.20 -17.18 -2.37
C ILE A 13 -0.98 -15.81 -1.73
N SER A 14 -1.65 -15.51 -0.60
CA SER A 14 -1.46 -14.25 0.10
C SER A 14 -0.03 -14.09 0.62
N ALA A 15 0.55 -15.15 1.19
CA ALA A 15 1.93 -15.13 1.66
C ALA A 15 2.93 -14.89 0.51
N VAL A 16 2.73 -15.55 -0.64
CA VAL A 16 3.56 -15.34 -1.83
C VAL A 16 3.44 -13.89 -2.33
N PHE A 17 2.24 -13.33 -2.42
CA PHE A 17 2.05 -11.96 -2.89
C PHE A 17 2.58 -10.91 -1.92
N ILE A 18 2.47 -11.14 -0.62
CA ILE A 18 3.11 -10.28 0.38
C ILE A 18 4.64 -10.34 0.23
N ALA A 19 5.22 -11.53 0.07
CA ALA A 19 6.65 -11.69 -0.14
C ALA A 19 7.12 -10.99 -1.43
N VAL A 20 6.38 -11.13 -2.53
CA VAL A 20 6.66 -10.40 -3.79
C VAL A 20 6.57 -8.89 -3.58
N SER A 21 5.54 -8.40 -2.85
CA SER A 21 5.44 -6.98 -2.52
C SER A 21 6.65 -6.48 -1.73
N ILE A 22 7.12 -7.23 -0.75
CA ILE A 22 8.33 -6.88 0.03
C ILE A 22 9.56 -6.80 -0.88
N VAL A 23 9.79 -7.82 -1.71
CA VAL A 23 10.93 -7.82 -2.63
C VAL A 23 10.86 -6.63 -3.59
N LEU A 24 9.70 -6.34 -4.17
CA LEU A 24 9.51 -5.20 -5.06
C LEU A 24 9.66 -3.86 -4.33
N ASN A 25 9.29 -3.80 -3.06
CA ASN A 25 9.46 -2.61 -2.22
C ASN A 25 10.94 -2.32 -1.92
N GLU A 26 11.76 -3.37 -1.74
CA GLU A 26 13.21 -3.22 -1.59
C GLU A 26 13.91 -2.82 -2.91
N LEU A 27 13.35 -3.21 -4.06
CA LEU A 27 13.79 -2.79 -5.39
C LEU A 27 13.31 -1.37 -5.70
N THR A 28 13.85 -0.40 -4.98
CA THR A 28 13.44 0.99 -5.01
C THR A 28 14.42 1.83 -5.84
N PRO A 29 14.05 2.27 -7.07
CA PRO A 29 14.92 3.09 -7.91
C PRO A 29 15.12 4.52 -7.36
N ILE A 30 14.15 5.05 -6.62
CA ILE A 30 14.20 6.41 -6.07
C ILE A 30 13.88 6.35 -4.59
N LYS A 31 14.85 6.68 -3.74
CA LYS A 31 14.70 6.80 -2.30
C LYS A 31 14.72 8.28 -1.89
N PHE A 32 13.75 8.67 -1.09
CA PHE A 32 13.69 9.98 -0.44
C PHE A 32 14.25 9.90 0.98
N PRO A 33 14.76 10.99 1.55
CA PRO A 33 15.08 11.05 2.97
C PRO A 33 13.87 10.64 3.82
N PHE A 34 14.08 10.12 5.02
CA PHE A 34 13.01 9.75 5.97
C PHE A 34 12.04 8.65 5.49
N GLY A 35 12.46 7.79 4.55
CA GLY A 35 11.77 6.56 4.20
C GLY A 35 10.78 6.64 3.02
N GLY A 36 10.48 7.81 2.48
CA GLY A 36 9.68 7.91 1.25
C GLY A 36 10.39 7.24 0.07
N SER A 37 9.64 6.56 -0.78
CA SER A 37 10.23 5.85 -1.93
C SER A 37 9.26 5.68 -3.08
N VAL A 38 9.79 5.65 -4.30
CA VAL A 38 9.06 5.23 -5.49
C VAL A 38 9.51 3.81 -5.83
N THR A 39 8.58 2.88 -5.81
CA THR A 39 8.84 1.46 -6.02
C THR A 39 8.31 1.00 -7.39
N VAL A 40 8.81 -0.14 -7.87
CA VAL A 40 8.35 -0.69 -9.15
C VAL A 40 7.29 -1.75 -8.88
N PHE A 41 6.01 -1.37 -9.00
CA PHE A 41 4.85 -2.25 -8.86
C PHE A 41 4.67 -2.93 -7.49
N SER A 42 5.32 -2.47 -6.41
CA SER A 42 5.26 -3.14 -5.10
C SER A 42 3.84 -3.22 -4.52
N MET A 43 2.97 -2.26 -4.86
CA MET A 43 1.57 -2.24 -4.39
C MET A 43 0.63 -3.11 -5.23
N VAL A 44 1.03 -3.52 -6.43
CA VAL A 44 0.17 -4.31 -7.34
C VAL A 44 -0.21 -5.68 -6.76
N PRO A 45 0.71 -6.47 -6.15
CA PRO A 45 0.34 -7.74 -5.54
C PRO A 45 -0.66 -7.57 -4.39
N LEU A 46 -0.52 -6.52 -3.57
CA LEU A 46 -1.49 -6.22 -2.50
C LEU A 46 -2.87 -5.85 -3.05
N ALA A 47 -2.89 -4.99 -4.08
CA ALA A 47 -4.11 -4.63 -4.77
C ALA A 47 -4.81 -5.87 -5.37
N LEU A 48 -4.05 -6.82 -5.93
CA LEU A 48 -4.60 -8.09 -6.44
C LEU A 48 -5.24 -8.94 -5.34
N LEU A 49 -4.73 -8.95 -4.12
CA LEU A 49 -5.35 -9.66 -3.01
C LEU A 49 -6.71 -9.07 -2.64
N GLY A 50 -6.82 -7.73 -2.60
CA GLY A 50 -8.09 -7.03 -2.39
C GLY A 50 -9.09 -7.28 -3.54
N TRP A 51 -8.62 -7.28 -4.77
CA TRP A 51 -9.40 -7.59 -5.96
C TRP A 51 -9.91 -9.04 -5.97
N THR A 52 -9.04 -9.99 -5.67
CA THR A 52 -9.34 -11.42 -5.80
C THR A 52 -10.17 -11.95 -4.65
N TYR A 53 -9.75 -11.67 -3.42
CA TYR A 53 -10.32 -12.26 -2.21
C TYR A 53 -11.26 -11.31 -1.45
N GLY A 54 -11.46 -10.12 -1.97
CA GLY A 54 -12.36 -9.10 -1.42
C GLY A 54 -11.70 -8.18 -0.38
N ILE A 55 -12.38 -7.07 -0.12
CA ILE A 55 -11.87 -5.94 0.66
C ILE A 55 -11.34 -6.37 2.04
N LYS A 56 -12.14 -7.10 2.82
CA LYS A 56 -11.77 -7.49 4.20
C LYS A 56 -10.45 -8.26 4.25
N TRP A 57 -10.26 -9.17 3.31
CA TRP A 57 -9.03 -9.96 3.23
C TRP A 57 -7.85 -9.10 2.77
N GLY A 58 -8.08 -8.27 1.75
CA GLY A 58 -7.07 -7.34 1.25
C GLY A 58 -6.57 -6.36 2.31
N LEU A 59 -7.49 -5.80 3.14
CA LEU A 59 -7.13 -4.94 4.29
C LEU A 59 -6.20 -5.66 5.27
N VAL A 60 -6.52 -6.91 5.62
CA VAL A 60 -5.68 -7.72 6.52
C VAL A 60 -4.32 -8.00 5.89
N CYS A 61 -4.28 -8.43 4.63
CA CYS A 61 -3.01 -8.71 3.94
C CYS A 61 -2.15 -7.44 3.81
N GLY A 62 -2.76 -6.30 3.51
CA GLY A 62 -2.06 -5.02 3.46
C GLY A 62 -1.49 -4.62 4.83
N ALA A 63 -2.27 -4.76 5.89
CA ALA A 63 -1.80 -4.49 7.26
C ALA A 63 -0.64 -5.41 7.67
N VAL A 64 -0.70 -6.70 7.31
CA VAL A 64 0.42 -7.65 7.52
C VAL A 64 1.66 -7.20 6.74
N MET A 65 1.50 -6.83 5.46
CA MET A 65 2.61 -6.30 4.65
C MET A 65 3.22 -5.06 5.29
N GLY A 66 2.40 -4.07 5.71
CA GLY A 66 2.90 -2.85 6.35
C GLY A 66 3.63 -3.13 7.66
N THR A 67 3.17 -4.11 8.45
CA THR A 67 3.87 -4.54 9.66
C THR A 67 5.23 -5.15 9.34
N LEU A 68 5.30 -6.01 8.30
CA LEU A 68 6.57 -6.62 7.87
C LEU A 68 7.53 -5.57 7.30
N ASP A 69 7.04 -4.63 6.50
CA ASP A 69 7.82 -3.51 5.95
C ASP A 69 8.43 -2.66 7.07
N MET A 70 7.64 -2.32 8.09
CA MET A 70 8.11 -1.64 9.29
C MET A 70 9.24 -2.41 9.98
N LEU A 71 9.11 -3.72 10.14
CA LEU A 71 10.09 -4.56 10.84
C LEU A 71 11.37 -4.77 10.02
N ILE A 72 11.30 -4.81 8.69
CA ILE A 72 12.44 -5.06 7.79
C ILE A 72 13.26 -3.77 7.56
N GLY A 73 12.59 -2.67 7.20
CA GLY A 73 13.26 -1.43 6.81
C GLY A 73 12.85 -0.19 7.60
N GLY A 74 11.65 -0.21 8.19
CA GLY A 74 11.02 0.96 8.79
C GLY A 74 11.45 1.29 10.22
N LEU A 75 12.11 0.38 10.94
CA LEU A 75 12.51 0.63 12.34
C LEU A 75 13.45 1.82 12.48
N GLY A 76 14.25 2.14 11.46
CA GLY A 76 15.10 3.33 11.45
C GLY A 76 14.34 4.65 11.61
N ASN A 77 13.08 4.71 11.17
CA ASN A 77 12.26 5.91 11.28
C ASN A 77 11.86 6.25 12.72
N PHE A 78 11.87 5.27 13.62
CA PHE A 78 11.63 5.49 15.06
C PHE A 78 12.70 6.34 15.74
N ALA A 79 13.91 6.39 15.18
CA ALA A 79 14.99 7.23 15.69
C ALA A 79 14.76 8.73 15.45
N TRP A 80 13.86 9.09 14.51
CA TRP A 80 13.59 10.47 14.14
C TRP A 80 12.37 11.07 14.86
N VAL A 81 11.61 10.25 15.58
CA VAL A 81 10.39 10.69 16.30
C VAL A 81 10.50 10.35 17.78
N SER A 82 9.84 11.13 18.63
CA SER A 82 9.88 10.92 20.09
C SER A 82 8.48 11.02 20.69
N GLY A 83 8.22 10.22 21.71
CA GLY A 83 6.97 10.18 22.43
C GLY A 83 5.99 9.13 21.92
N ILE A 84 5.18 8.62 22.86
CA ILE A 84 4.27 7.49 22.62
C ILE A 84 3.23 7.79 21.52
N VAL A 85 2.73 9.01 21.45
CA VAL A 85 1.74 9.43 20.43
C VAL A 85 2.36 9.40 19.04
N ALA A 86 3.60 9.90 18.88
CA ALA A 86 4.30 9.86 17.61
C ALA A 86 4.57 8.43 17.13
N TYR A 87 4.95 7.53 18.04
CA TYR A 87 5.12 6.11 17.71
C TYR A 87 3.80 5.45 17.28
N ILE A 88 2.69 5.75 17.95
CA ILE A 88 1.37 5.24 17.56
C ILE A 88 1.00 5.74 16.15
N ILE A 89 1.17 7.04 15.87
CA ILE A 89 0.87 7.60 14.56
C ILE A 89 1.77 6.96 13.49
N LEU A 90 3.08 6.85 13.72
CA LEU A 90 4.02 6.23 12.82
C LEU A 90 3.60 4.78 12.48
N ILE A 91 3.32 3.96 13.49
CA ILE A 91 2.94 2.56 13.29
C ILE A 91 1.64 2.45 12.50
N PHE A 92 0.61 3.20 12.92
CA PHE A 92 -0.72 3.04 12.34
C PHE A 92 -0.86 3.80 11.02
N ALA A 93 -0.46 5.07 10.93
CA ALA A 93 -0.65 5.87 9.73
C ALA A 93 0.34 5.50 8.62
N ASP A 94 1.63 5.35 8.93
CA ASP A 94 2.63 5.11 7.88
C ASP A 94 2.76 3.65 7.46
N TYR A 95 2.40 2.71 8.34
CA TYR A 95 2.54 1.29 8.01
C TYR A 95 1.21 0.56 7.99
N PHE A 96 0.55 0.38 9.13
CA PHE A 96 -0.59 -0.52 9.24
C PHE A 96 -1.77 -0.12 8.35
N VAL A 97 -2.23 1.12 8.45
CA VAL A 97 -3.37 1.63 7.68
C VAL A 97 -2.96 1.96 6.25
N ALA A 98 -1.80 2.60 6.05
CA ALA A 98 -1.32 2.99 4.72
C ALA A 98 -1.18 1.80 3.76
N PHE A 99 -0.68 0.68 4.22
CA PHE A 99 -0.64 -0.55 3.41
C PHE A 99 -1.98 -1.27 3.42
N GLY A 100 -2.71 -1.25 4.54
CA GLY A 100 -4.03 -1.86 4.67
C GLY A 100 -5.02 -1.37 3.63
N VAL A 101 -5.10 -0.05 3.39
CA VAL A 101 -6.05 0.55 2.44
C VAL A 101 -5.88 0.05 1.00
N MET A 102 -4.72 -0.53 0.64
CA MET A 102 -4.54 -1.17 -0.66
C MET A 102 -5.52 -2.32 -0.90
N GLY A 103 -6.04 -2.93 0.17
CA GLY A 103 -7.12 -3.92 0.10
C GLY A 103 -8.44 -3.39 -0.45
N LEU A 104 -8.65 -2.06 -0.50
CA LEU A 104 -9.84 -1.44 -1.08
C LEU A 104 -9.87 -1.48 -2.61
N SER A 105 -8.78 -1.86 -3.26
CA SER A 105 -8.66 -1.93 -4.73
C SER A 105 -9.77 -2.72 -5.42
N GLY A 106 -10.38 -3.69 -4.73
CA GLY A 106 -11.50 -4.49 -5.24
C GLY A 106 -12.89 -3.85 -5.11
N MET A 107 -13.01 -2.60 -4.61
CA MET A 107 -14.30 -1.99 -4.27
C MET A 107 -15.28 -1.81 -5.44
N PHE A 108 -14.78 -1.79 -6.66
CA PHE A 108 -15.60 -1.62 -7.88
C PHE A 108 -15.76 -2.90 -8.71
N LYS A 109 -15.20 -4.05 -8.28
CA LYS A 109 -15.18 -5.31 -9.03
C LYS A 109 -16.56 -5.71 -9.60
N ASN A 110 -17.63 -5.54 -8.83
CA ASN A 110 -18.99 -5.92 -9.22
C ASN A 110 -19.87 -4.71 -9.57
N LYS A 111 -19.29 -3.52 -9.65
CA LYS A 111 -20.05 -2.27 -9.90
C LYS A 111 -19.76 -1.68 -11.28
N ILE A 112 -18.61 -1.96 -11.86
CA ILE A 112 -18.18 -1.45 -13.16
C ILE A 112 -17.97 -2.64 -14.10
N LYS A 113 -18.63 -2.62 -15.29
CA LYS A 113 -18.55 -3.72 -16.28
C LYS A 113 -17.13 -3.94 -16.80
N ASN A 114 -16.40 -2.85 -17.09
CA ASN A 114 -15.03 -2.94 -17.54
C ASN A 114 -14.10 -3.20 -16.33
N GLN A 115 -13.61 -4.43 -16.21
CA GLN A 115 -12.83 -4.85 -15.05
C GLN A 115 -11.47 -4.13 -14.95
N THR A 116 -10.88 -3.74 -16.08
CA THR A 116 -9.63 -2.94 -16.10
C THR A 116 -9.88 -1.56 -15.50
N VAL A 117 -10.96 -0.90 -15.88
CA VAL A 117 -11.37 0.39 -15.31
C VAL A 117 -11.73 0.23 -13.83
N ALA A 118 -12.49 -0.81 -13.48
CA ALA A 118 -12.89 -1.08 -12.10
C ALA A 118 -11.68 -1.26 -11.17
N PHE A 119 -10.69 -2.03 -11.60
CA PHE A 119 -9.49 -2.29 -10.83
C PHE A 119 -8.57 -1.08 -10.77
N GLY A 120 -8.34 -0.40 -11.89
CA GLY A 120 -7.56 0.83 -11.95
C GLY A 120 -8.10 1.94 -11.04
N LEU A 121 -9.42 2.18 -11.07
CA LEU A 121 -10.08 3.15 -10.18
C LEU A 121 -9.98 2.74 -8.71
N GLY A 122 -10.20 1.46 -8.40
CA GLY A 122 -10.07 0.96 -7.03
C GLY A 122 -8.66 1.10 -6.48
N ALA A 123 -7.66 0.77 -7.29
CA ALA A 123 -6.25 0.93 -6.94
C ALA A 123 -5.87 2.41 -6.79
N GLY A 124 -6.35 3.27 -7.69
CA GLY A 124 -6.12 4.72 -7.61
C GLY A 124 -6.67 5.34 -6.32
N ILE A 125 -7.91 5.01 -5.95
CA ILE A 125 -8.50 5.47 -4.68
C ILE A 125 -7.73 4.92 -3.48
N ALA A 126 -7.31 3.66 -3.51
CA ALA A 126 -6.50 3.07 -2.45
C ALA A 126 -5.15 3.82 -2.28
N CYS A 127 -4.49 4.19 -3.39
CA CYS A 127 -3.26 5.00 -3.36
C CYS A 127 -3.51 6.42 -2.82
N VAL A 128 -4.63 7.05 -3.15
CA VAL A 128 -5.00 8.36 -2.60
C VAL A 128 -5.23 8.27 -1.08
N LEU A 129 -5.91 7.23 -0.60
CA LEU A 129 -6.10 7.01 0.83
C LEU A 129 -4.77 6.73 1.54
N ARG A 130 -3.87 5.99 0.91
CA ARG A 130 -2.51 5.80 1.42
C ARG A 130 -1.75 7.12 1.51
N PHE A 131 -1.84 7.98 0.49
CA PHE A 131 -1.29 9.33 0.54
C PHE A 131 -1.85 10.13 1.72
N ILE A 132 -3.16 10.06 1.98
CA ILE A 132 -3.78 10.75 3.12
C ILE A 132 -3.20 10.26 4.45
N CYS A 133 -2.95 8.96 4.60
CA CYS A 133 -2.31 8.40 5.80
C CYS A 133 -0.90 9.00 6.01
N HIS A 134 -0.05 8.99 4.98
CA HIS A 134 1.29 9.58 5.04
C HIS A 134 1.24 11.11 5.21
N PHE A 135 0.25 11.77 4.60
CA PHE A 135 0.05 13.21 4.78
C PHE A 135 -0.27 13.56 6.23
N ILE A 136 -1.18 12.83 6.88
CA ILE A 136 -1.53 13.02 8.30
C ILE A 136 -0.29 12.79 9.18
N SER A 137 0.46 11.72 8.96
CA SER A 137 1.72 11.46 9.64
C SER A 137 2.69 12.62 9.46
N GLY A 138 2.89 13.07 8.22
CA GLY A 138 3.80 14.18 7.90
C GLY A 138 3.45 15.49 8.60
N VAL A 139 2.15 15.83 8.68
CA VAL A 139 1.70 17.06 9.35
C VAL A 139 1.80 16.95 10.88
N THR A 140 1.68 15.75 11.45
CA THR A 140 1.61 15.56 12.90
C THR A 140 2.97 15.28 13.54
N ILE A 141 3.70 14.26 13.06
CA ILE A 141 4.90 13.77 13.72
C ILE A 141 6.20 14.28 13.06
N TRP A 142 6.14 14.76 11.82
CA TRP A 142 7.28 15.36 11.12
C TRP A 142 7.25 16.89 11.14
N ALA A 143 6.25 17.51 11.80
CA ALA A 143 6.09 18.94 11.91
C ALA A 143 7.28 19.64 12.60
N ASP A 144 7.93 18.97 13.56
CA ASP A 144 9.08 19.49 14.30
C ASP A 144 10.30 19.79 13.42
N TYR A 145 10.31 19.24 12.20
CA TYR A 145 11.36 19.50 11.19
C TYR A 145 11.01 20.63 10.21
N THR A 146 9.96 21.41 10.51
CA THR A 146 9.45 22.46 9.62
C THR A 146 9.22 23.78 10.37
N ASP A 147 9.12 24.88 9.61
CA ASP A 147 8.85 26.22 10.15
C ASP A 147 7.36 26.42 10.45
N GLY A 148 6.92 25.88 11.60
CA GLY A 148 5.56 26.04 12.09
C GLY A 148 4.51 25.25 11.34
N TRP A 149 3.23 25.43 11.70
CA TRP A 149 2.10 24.66 11.19
C TRP A 149 1.92 24.74 9.66
N VAL A 150 2.03 25.93 9.07
CA VAL A 150 1.92 26.10 7.61
C VAL A 150 3.06 25.38 6.90
N GLY A 151 4.28 25.46 7.44
CA GLY A 151 5.44 24.73 6.93
C GLY A 151 5.22 23.22 6.94
N ALA A 152 4.63 22.67 8.02
CA ALA A 152 4.32 21.25 8.14
C ALA A 152 3.34 20.76 7.04
N TRP A 153 2.31 21.54 6.73
CA TRP A 153 1.35 21.21 5.67
C TRP A 153 2.01 21.22 4.28
N ILE A 154 2.76 22.27 3.97
CA ILE A 154 3.45 22.40 2.68
C ILE A 154 4.50 21.29 2.55
N TYR A 155 5.28 21.03 3.60
CA TYR A 155 6.26 19.96 3.62
C TYR A 155 5.60 18.61 3.38
N SER A 156 4.57 18.25 4.15
CA SER A 156 3.90 16.97 4.03
C SER A 156 3.26 16.77 2.66
N LEU A 157 2.63 17.81 2.10
CA LEU A 157 2.05 17.77 0.77
C LEU A 157 3.11 17.55 -0.31
N THR A 158 4.20 18.31 -0.28
CA THR A 158 5.25 18.26 -1.31
C THR A 158 6.10 17.01 -1.18
N TYR A 159 6.50 16.65 0.04
CA TYR A 159 7.30 15.46 0.30
C TYR A 159 6.54 14.18 -0.05
N ASN A 160 5.37 13.97 0.56
CA ASN A 160 4.57 12.77 0.31
C ASN A 160 4.01 12.75 -1.12
N GLY A 161 3.60 13.91 -1.66
CA GLY A 161 3.17 14.02 -3.05
C GLY A 161 4.27 13.68 -4.05
N GLY A 162 5.51 14.04 -3.74
CA GLY A 162 6.67 13.80 -4.59
C GLY A 162 6.92 12.31 -4.91
N TYR A 163 6.73 11.42 -3.96
CA TYR A 163 6.88 9.98 -4.20
C TYR A 163 5.54 9.24 -4.41
N MET A 164 4.47 9.69 -3.77
CA MET A 164 3.17 9.01 -3.88
C MET A 164 2.48 9.23 -5.23
N LEU A 165 2.72 10.35 -5.91
CA LEU A 165 2.16 10.58 -7.24
C LEU A 165 2.74 9.64 -8.30
N PRO A 166 4.07 9.49 -8.44
CA PRO A 166 4.64 8.43 -9.29
C PRO A 166 4.18 7.03 -8.89
N GLU A 167 4.15 6.72 -7.59
CA GLU A 167 3.72 5.42 -7.06
C GLU A 167 2.26 5.10 -7.44
N LEU A 168 1.36 6.09 -7.37
CA LEU A 168 -0.02 5.96 -7.82
C LEU A 168 -0.10 5.62 -9.30
N ILE A 169 0.63 6.34 -10.15
CA ILE A 169 0.63 6.11 -11.61
C ILE A 169 1.13 4.69 -11.91
N ILE A 170 2.28 4.30 -11.34
CA ILE A 170 2.88 2.97 -11.52
C ILE A 170 1.91 1.88 -11.05
N THR A 171 1.31 2.05 -9.88
CA THR A 171 0.36 1.07 -9.32
C THR A 171 -0.89 0.93 -10.18
N VAL A 172 -1.50 2.03 -10.62
CA VAL A 172 -2.70 2.00 -11.48
C VAL A 172 -2.39 1.34 -12.81
N VAL A 173 -1.28 1.72 -13.46
CA VAL A 173 -0.84 1.11 -14.73
C VAL A 173 -0.58 -0.39 -14.54
N GLY A 174 0.12 -0.78 -13.46
CA GLY A 174 0.38 -2.18 -13.13
C GLY A 174 -0.90 -2.98 -12.89
N CYS A 175 -1.86 -2.43 -12.16
CA CYS A 175 -3.17 -3.05 -11.94
C CYS A 175 -3.97 -3.21 -13.23
N CYS A 176 -3.99 -2.17 -14.07
CA CYS A 176 -4.64 -2.25 -15.39
C CYS A 176 -3.97 -3.26 -16.32
N ALA A 177 -2.66 -3.42 -16.24
CA ALA A 177 -1.93 -4.39 -17.04
C ALA A 177 -2.17 -5.82 -16.54
N VAL A 178 -1.96 -6.08 -15.25
CA VAL A 178 -1.98 -7.44 -14.69
C VAL A 178 -3.32 -8.12 -14.78
N ILE A 179 -4.44 -7.37 -14.68
CA ILE A 179 -5.79 -7.95 -14.79
C ILE A 179 -6.07 -8.55 -16.18
N ASN A 180 -5.35 -8.10 -17.20
CA ASN A 180 -5.45 -8.62 -18.56
C ASN A 180 -4.52 -9.83 -18.82
N ILE A 181 -3.68 -10.21 -17.85
CA ILE A 181 -2.81 -11.38 -17.95
C ILE A 181 -3.58 -12.63 -17.53
N LYS A 182 -4.24 -13.26 -18.52
CA LYS A 182 -5.11 -14.43 -18.31
C LYS A 182 -4.50 -15.56 -17.45
N PRO A 183 -3.23 -15.97 -17.62
CA PRO A 183 -2.63 -17.01 -16.78
C PRO A 183 -2.62 -16.65 -15.28
N ILE A 184 -2.29 -15.40 -14.94
CA ILE A 184 -2.26 -14.92 -13.56
C ILE A 184 -3.67 -14.95 -12.97
N MET A 185 -4.64 -14.34 -13.67
CA MET A 185 -6.03 -14.27 -13.18
C MET A 185 -6.63 -15.67 -13.01
N LYS A 186 -6.40 -16.58 -13.95
CA LYS A 186 -6.85 -17.97 -13.84
C LYS A 186 -6.22 -18.74 -12.68
N ALA A 187 -4.97 -18.46 -12.32
CA ALA A 187 -4.31 -19.05 -11.16
C ALA A 187 -4.92 -18.57 -9.83
N LEU A 188 -5.39 -17.33 -9.79
CA LEU A 188 -6.02 -16.72 -8.62
C LEU A 188 -7.48 -17.17 -8.40
N GLU A 189 -8.20 -17.46 -9.47
CA GLU A 189 -9.63 -17.87 -9.44
C GLU A 189 -9.83 -19.34 -9.11
N LYS A 190 -8.85 -20.22 -9.45
CA LYS A 190 -8.89 -21.67 -9.19
C LYS A 190 -8.52 -22.00 -7.75
#